data_9fd8f2c4586cae1e286a8abf4f1e0248
#
_entry.id   9fd8f2c4586cae1e286a8abf4f1e0248
#
_cell.length_a   1.000
_cell.length_b   1.000
_cell.length_c   1.000
_cell.angle_alpha   90.00
_cell.angle_beta   90.00
_cell.angle_gamma   90.00
#
_symmetry.space_group_name_H-M   'P 1'
#
loop_
_entity.id
_entity.type
_entity.pdbx_description
1 polymer ?
#
loop_
_entity_poly.entity_id
_entity_poly.type
_entity_poly.pdbx_seq_one_letter_code
_entity_poly.pdbx_strand_id
1 'polypeptide(L)'
;MTCNSILRSAGTTRGLCYPVRLARIFPFQAYRYSVKAGPIESLVTQPYDKISPPMQARYLSLSPYNLVRIILGQRSGSDNERDNVYTRAADLLEHWIGSGILEQESEPAIYAYFQKFTAPDSGEVLERKGFIGLSAVEDYSAGVVHRHEQTLSGPKKDRLELLRHTRAHFGQIFMLYRDSELTIDKILDQQAAACAPIITVEDEYGMVHRVWKISDPATIERIAELMTAKKLLIADGHHRYETALAFRRENPELADAEKVMMTFVNMHSPGLEILATHRVLEGLDSFDGRSFASKISARRLGSIEELKQIFRNPAHEKVRIGLALGLGEVYLYERDRKPAELDVQVLHQELLAAGLGIGDEAVREEKHIEYVRGLDAAYAKARDGEAQIAFLLEPATIEQVADVAFSGGVMPQKSTDFYPKLLSGLTIYRLEH
;
A
#
# COMPACT_ATOMS: atom_id res chain seq x y z
N MET A 1 -23.80 73.00 16.61
CA MET A 1 -22.40 72.56 16.54
C MET A 1 -22.41 71.06 16.32
N THR A 2 -22.16 70.71 15.10
CA THR A 2 -22.23 69.35 14.55
C THR A 2 -20.90 68.62 14.79
N CYS A 3 -20.96 67.41 15.31
CA CYS A 3 -19.81 66.52 15.35
C CYS A 3 -20.15 65.22 14.58
N ASN A 4 -19.56 65.04 13.39
CA ASN A 4 -19.63 63.87 12.53
C ASN A 4 -18.71 62.78 13.07
N SER A 5 -19.24 61.60 13.40
CA SER A 5 -18.46 60.42 13.68
C SER A 5 -18.54 59.45 12.50
N ILE A 6 -17.40 59.22 11.88
CA ILE A 6 -17.17 58.29 10.78
C ILE A 6 -17.16 56.85 11.34
N LEU A 7 -18.16 56.05 10.99
CA LEU A 7 -18.17 54.62 11.21
C LEU A 7 -17.34 53.94 10.11
N ARG A 8 -16.17 53.40 10.45
CA ARG A 8 -15.43 52.48 9.61
C ARG A 8 -16.09 51.10 9.70
N SER A 9 -16.61 50.62 8.58
CA SER A 9 -17.09 49.24 8.42
C SER A 9 -15.93 48.29 8.47
N ALA A 10 -15.87 47.45 9.52
CA ALA A 10 -15.01 46.29 9.58
C ALA A 10 -15.62 45.22 8.66
N GLY A 11 -14.98 44.94 7.54
CA GLY A 11 -15.30 43.83 6.65
C GLY A 11 -15.05 42.49 7.35
N THR A 12 -16.12 41.86 7.80
CA THR A 12 -16.10 40.45 8.22
C THR A 12 -15.90 39.58 6.98
N THR A 13 -14.68 39.12 6.77
CA THR A 13 -14.40 37.95 5.90
C THR A 13 -15.16 36.76 6.50
N ARG A 14 -16.33 36.43 5.95
CA ARG A 14 -16.98 35.13 6.16
C ARG A 14 -16.01 34.06 5.62
N GLY A 15 -15.26 33.45 6.51
CA GLY A 15 -14.58 32.18 6.20
C GLY A 15 -15.66 31.21 5.75
N LEU A 16 -15.56 30.75 4.52
CA LEU A 16 -16.35 29.63 4.01
C LEU A 16 -16.04 28.43 4.89
N CYS A 17 -16.92 28.16 5.84
CA CYS A 17 -16.88 26.93 6.62
C CYS A 17 -17.32 25.81 5.66
N TYR A 18 -16.35 25.21 4.97
CA TYR A 18 -16.62 23.98 4.23
C TYR A 18 -17.06 22.92 5.25
N PRO A 19 -18.16 22.20 5.01
CA PRO A 19 -18.56 21.11 5.90
C PRO A 19 -17.40 20.13 6.01
N VAL A 20 -17.01 19.83 7.24
CA VAL A 20 -15.98 18.80 7.51
C VAL A 20 -16.48 17.52 6.86
N ARG A 21 -15.84 17.10 5.77
CA ARG A 21 -16.16 15.80 5.15
C ARG A 21 -15.64 14.70 6.07
N LEU A 22 -16.44 13.68 6.22
CA LEU A 22 -16.23 12.58 7.18
C LEU A 22 -15.93 11.30 6.44
N ALA A 23 -15.11 10.43 7.03
CA ALA A 23 -14.91 9.09 6.50
C ALA A 23 -16.23 8.31 6.61
N ARG A 24 -16.74 7.85 5.46
CA ARG A 24 -18.00 7.10 5.38
C ARG A 24 -17.70 5.66 5.02
N ILE A 25 -18.04 4.75 5.92
CA ILE A 25 -17.84 3.31 5.78
C ILE A 25 -19.18 2.64 5.57
N PHE A 26 -19.21 1.65 4.65
CA PHE A 26 -20.44 0.95 4.29
C PHE A 26 -20.20 -0.57 4.28
N PRO A 27 -21.19 -1.37 4.72
CA PRO A 27 -21.22 -2.80 4.46
C PRO A 27 -21.56 -3.06 2.99
N PHE A 28 -21.30 -4.28 2.51
CA PHE A 28 -21.63 -4.69 1.15
C PHE A 28 -21.87 -6.18 1.05
N GLN A 29 -22.64 -6.58 0.04
CA GLN A 29 -22.83 -7.98 -0.34
C GLN A 29 -21.69 -8.41 -1.24
N ALA A 30 -20.60 -8.92 -0.62
CA ALA A 30 -19.43 -9.35 -1.37
C ALA A 30 -19.73 -10.59 -2.21
N TYR A 31 -19.12 -10.66 -3.40
CA TYR A 31 -18.94 -11.93 -4.08
C TYR A 31 -17.72 -12.66 -3.49
N ARG A 32 -17.87 -13.94 -3.23
CA ARG A 32 -16.81 -14.82 -2.71
C ARG A 32 -16.80 -16.14 -3.46
N TYR A 33 -15.66 -16.79 -3.45
CA TYR A 33 -15.56 -18.15 -3.98
C TYR A 33 -16.43 -19.12 -3.21
N SER A 34 -17.23 -19.89 -3.94
CA SER A 34 -18.02 -20.99 -3.39
C SER A 34 -17.18 -22.27 -3.26
N VAL A 35 -17.72 -23.27 -2.61
CA VAL A 35 -17.07 -24.60 -2.49
C VAL A 35 -16.82 -25.27 -3.84
N LYS A 36 -17.54 -24.89 -4.90
CA LYS A 36 -17.36 -25.40 -6.25
C LYS A 36 -16.05 -24.94 -6.89
N ALA A 37 -15.50 -23.84 -6.45
CA ALA A 37 -14.25 -23.30 -6.99
C ALA A 37 -13.02 -24.14 -6.62
N GLY A 38 -13.12 -24.93 -5.55
CA GLY A 38 -12.01 -25.71 -4.98
C GLY A 38 -11.35 -25.03 -3.78
N PRO A 39 -10.16 -25.45 -3.39
CA PRO A 39 -9.49 -24.95 -2.22
C PRO A 39 -9.04 -23.49 -2.39
N ILE A 40 -9.32 -22.64 -1.39
CA ILE A 40 -9.15 -21.18 -1.46
C ILE A 40 -7.70 -20.75 -1.73
N GLU A 41 -6.71 -21.50 -1.25
CA GLU A 41 -5.28 -21.27 -1.47
C GLU A 41 -4.87 -21.37 -2.95
N SER A 42 -5.65 -22.04 -3.78
CA SER A 42 -5.44 -22.12 -5.22
C SER A 42 -6.13 -21.01 -6.01
N LEU A 43 -6.94 -20.17 -5.35
CA LEU A 43 -7.85 -19.21 -5.98
C LEU A 43 -7.43 -17.76 -5.76
N VAL A 44 -6.96 -17.43 -4.56
CA VAL A 44 -6.51 -16.08 -4.17
C VAL A 44 -5.09 -15.79 -4.67
N THR A 45 -4.72 -14.52 -4.70
CA THR A 45 -3.40 -14.08 -5.19
C THR A 45 -2.84 -12.94 -4.36
N GLN A 46 -1.54 -12.70 -4.50
CA GLN A 46 -0.95 -11.41 -4.12
C GLN A 46 -1.58 -10.26 -4.94
N PRO A 47 -1.42 -8.99 -4.53
CA PRO A 47 -1.81 -7.85 -5.35
C PRO A 47 -1.13 -7.89 -6.73
N TYR A 48 -1.84 -7.45 -7.76
CA TYR A 48 -1.40 -7.56 -9.16
C TYR A 48 0.02 -7.01 -9.41
N ASP A 49 0.40 -5.93 -8.71
CA ASP A 49 1.69 -5.24 -8.81
C ASP A 49 2.84 -5.97 -8.09
N LYS A 50 2.52 -7.05 -7.37
CA LYS A 50 3.50 -7.93 -6.71
C LYS A 50 3.64 -9.28 -7.41
N ILE A 51 2.86 -9.53 -8.46
CA ILE A 51 2.90 -10.78 -9.21
C ILE A 51 3.94 -10.68 -10.33
N SER A 52 5.06 -11.36 -10.14
CA SER A 52 6.08 -11.51 -11.18
C SER A 52 5.64 -12.50 -12.28
N PRO A 53 6.25 -12.49 -13.49
CA PRO A 53 5.91 -13.45 -14.53
C PRO A 53 5.99 -14.93 -14.10
N PRO A 54 6.99 -15.39 -13.33
CA PRO A 54 7.00 -16.74 -12.78
C PRO A 54 5.84 -17.01 -11.82
N MET A 55 5.48 -16.05 -10.96
CA MET A 55 4.32 -16.18 -10.07
C MET A 55 3.01 -16.23 -10.84
N GLN A 56 2.84 -15.41 -11.88
CA GLN A 56 1.67 -15.47 -12.75
C GLN A 56 1.50 -16.86 -13.37
N ALA A 57 2.58 -17.43 -13.93
CA ALA A 57 2.56 -18.77 -14.51
C ALA A 57 2.17 -19.82 -13.46
N ARG A 58 2.71 -19.73 -12.25
CA ARG A 58 2.33 -20.60 -11.12
C ARG A 58 0.83 -20.47 -10.81
N TYR A 59 0.30 -19.27 -10.58
CA TYR A 59 -1.11 -19.06 -10.26
C TYR A 59 -2.04 -19.59 -11.37
N LEU A 60 -1.68 -19.39 -12.64
CA LEU A 60 -2.42 -19.93 -13.78
C LEU A 60 -2.48 -21.47 -13.79
N SER A 61 -1.46 -22.15 -13.25
CA SER A 61 -1.39 -23.60 -13.16
C SER A 61 -2.16 -24.20 -11.97
N LEU A 62 -2.41 -23.42 -10.90
CA LEU A 62 -3.05 -23.90 -9.67
C LEU A 62 -4.54 -24.20 -9.86
N SER A 63 -5.27 -23.35 -10.61
CA SER A 63 -6.71 -23.53 -10.80
C SER A 63 -7.21 -22.80 -12.06
N PRO A 64 -8.22 -23.35 -12.76
CA PRO A 64 -8.95 -22.62 -13.80
C PRO A 64 -9.71 -21.41 -13.24
N TYR A 65 -9.90 -21.35 -11.93
CA TYR A 65 -10.63 -20.27 -11.23
C TYR A 65 -9.71 -19.36 -10.41
N ASN A 66 -8.38 -19.47 -10.58
CA ASN A 66 -7.46 -18.57 -9.89
C ASN A 66 -7.69 -17.12 -10.36
N LEU A 67 -7.76 -16.19 -9.41
CA LEU A 67 -8.08 -14.78 -9.66
C LEU A 67 -7.11 -14.09 -10.63
N VAL A 68 -5.88 -14.57 -10.75
CA VAL A 68 -4.88 -14.03 -11.68
C VAL A 68 -5.39 -13.93 -13.12
N ARG A 69 -6.30 -14.84 -13.51
CA ARG A 69 -6.92 -14.87 -14.85
C ARG A 69 -7.73 -13.61 -15.15
N ILE A 70 -8.30 -13.00 -14.12
CA ILE A 70 -9.06 -11.75 -14.23
C ILE A 70 -8.15 -10.55 -14.00
N ILE A 71 -7.42 -10.52 -12.88
CA ILE A 71 -6.69 -9.30 -12.47
C ILE A 71 -5.39 -9.07 -13.23
N LEU A 72 -4.82 -10.13 -13.81
CA LEU A 72 -3.57 -10.12 -14.57
C LEU A 72 -3.59 -11.22 -15.63
N GLY A 73 -4.64 -11.22 -16.48
CA GLY A 73 -4.79 -12.17 -17.56
C GLY A 73 -3.66 -12.09 -18.60
N GLN A 74 -3.47 -13.15 -19.35
CA GLN A 74 -2.45 -13.21 -20.39
C GLN A 74 -2.86 -12.36 -21.60
N ARG A 75 -1.94 -11.52 -22.06
CA ARG A 75 -2.08 -10.77 -23.32
C ARG A 75 -1.73 -11.67 -24.50
N SER A 76 -2.38 -11.47 -25.63
CA SER A 76 -2.11 -12.16 -26.88
C SER A 76 -1.66 -11.17 -27.95
N GLY A 77 -0.81 -11.62 -28.87
CA GLY A 77 -0.46 -10.83 -30.06
C GLY A 77 -1.64 -10.55 -31.00
N SER A 78 -2.77 -11.28 -30.82
CA SER A 78 -4.03 -11.09 -31.54
C SER A 78 -5.02 -10.16 -30.83
N ASP A 79 -4.66 -9.62 -29.66
CA ASP A 79 -5.55 -8.72 -28.90
C ASP A 79 -5.95 -7.50 -29.75
N ASN A 80 -7.24 -7.18 -29.75
CA ASN A 80 -7.85 -6.08 -30.48
C ASN A 80 -8.95 -5.42 -29.64
N GLU A 81 -9.68 -4.46 -30.20
CA GLU A 81 -10.72 -3.73 -29.46
C GLU A 81 -11.88 -4.62 -28.96
N ARG A 82 -12.19 -5.73 -29.64
CA ARG A 82 -13.32 -6.63 -29.30
C ARG A 82 -12.89 -7.83 -28.46
N ASP A 83 -11.69 -8.33 -28.68
CA ASP A 83 -11.12 -9.46 -27.95
C ASP A 83 -9.76 -9.07 -27.42
N ASN A 84 -9.70 -8.83 -26.13
CA ASN A 84 -8.48 -8.43 -25.42
C ASN A 84 -8.52 -8.93 -23.97
N VAL A 85 -7.44 -8.68 -23.24
CA VAL A 85 -7.31 -9.13 -21.86
C VAL A 85 -8.46 -8.66 -20.95
N TYR A 86 -9.05 -7.49 -21.20
CA TYR A 86 -10.08 -6.91 -20.35
C TYR A 86 -11.48 -7.46 -20.68
N THR A 87 -11.79 -7.67 -21.97
CA THR A 87 -13.04 -8.30 -22.39
C THR A 87 -13.08 -9.75 -21.91
N ARG A 88 -11.97 -10.49 -22.05
CA ARG A 88 -11.85 -11.85 -21.51
C ARG A 88 -11.99 -11.91 -19.99
N ALA A 89 -11.47 -10.91 -19.27
CA ALA A 89 -11.64 -10.81 -17.81
C ALA A 89 -13.12 -10.61 -17.41
N ALA A 90 -13.85 -9.78 -18.16
CA ALA A 90 -15.29 -9.58 -17.95
C ALA A 90 -16.08 -10.87 -18.22
N ASP A 91 -15.82 -11.53 -19.35
CA ASP A 91 -16.48 -12.79 -19.70
C ASP A 91 -16.21 -13.89 -18.65
N LEU A 92 -14.98 -13.98 -18.13
CA LEU A 92 -14.64 -14.92 -17.06
C LEU A 92 -15.42 -14.60 -15.78
N LEU A 93 -15.50 -13.32 -15.39
CA LEU A 93 -16.26 -12.91 -14.20
C LEU A 93 -17.73 -13.30 -14.31
N GLU A 94 -18.38 -12.97 -15.43
CA GLU A 94 -19.78 -13.35 -15.70
C GLU A 94 -19.96 -14.86 -15.68
N HIS A 95 -19.05 -15.59 -16.31
CA HIS A 95 -19.09 -17.04 -16.31
C HIS A 95 -18.94 -17.63 -14.89
N TRP A 96 -18.03 -17.11 -14.07
CA TRP A 96 -17.84 -17.59 -12.70
C TRP A 96 -19.05 -17.31 -11.81
N ILE A 97 -19.70 -16.17 -11.99
CA ILE A 97 -20.96 -15.84 -11.30
C ILE A 97 -22.08 -16.76 -11.79
N GLY A 98 -22.31 -16.84 -13.11
CA GLY A 98 -23.38 -17.65 -13.68
C GLY A 98 -23.28 -19.15 -13.41
N SER A 99 -22.06 -19.69 -13.23
CA SER A 99 -21.82 -21.08 -12.87
C SER A 99 -21.77 -21.35 -11.37
N GLY A 100 -21.90 -20.32 -10.54
CA GLY A 100 -21.85 -20.41 -9.08
C GLY A 100 -20.46 -20.74 -8.54
N ILE A 101 -19.39 -20.36 -9.25
CA ILE A 101 -18.01 -20.37 -8.76
C ILE A 101 -17.78 -19.20 -7.80
N LEU A 102 -18.36 -18.03 -8.15
CA LEU A 102 -18.51 -16.88 -7.28
C LEU A 102 -19.97 -16.76 -6.88
N GLU A 103 -20.22 -16.61 -5.58
CA GLU A 103 -21.55 -16.44 -5.01
C GLU A 103 -21.62 -15.12 -4.25
N GLN A 104 -22.71 -14.38 -4.42
CA GLN A 104 -22.98 -13.15 -3.68
C GLN A 104 -23.50 -13.48 -2.28
N GLU A 105 -23.02 -12.76 -1.28
CA GLU A 105 -23.55 -12.84 0.08
C GLU A 105 -25.02 -12.41 0.12
N SER A 106 -25.83 -13.07 0.94
CA SER A 106 -27.26 -12.81 1.05
C SER A 106 -27.61 -11.49 1.75
N GLU A 107 -26.67 -10.94 2.52
CA GLU A 107 -26.85 -9.72 3.29
C GLU A 107 -25.59 -8.86 3.29
N PRO A 108 -25.73 -7.53 3.42
CA PRO A 108 -24.56 -6.65 3.55
C PRO A 108 -23.76 -6.95 4.83
N ALA A 109 -22.45 -6.95 4.72
CA ALA A 109 -21.52 -7.20 5.83
C ALA A 109 -20.25 -6.36 5.67
N ILE A 110 -19.53 -6.22 6.76
CA ILE A 110 -18.11 -5.92 6.78
C ILE A 110 -17.36 -7.20 7.20
N TYR A 111 -16.05 -7.26 6.96
CA TYR A 111 -15.32 -8.50 7.20
C TYR A 111 -14.10 -8.20 8.06
N ALA A 112 -14.03 -8.74 9.29
CA ALA A 112 -12.79 -8.73 10.06
C ALA A 112 -11.73 -9.53 9.30
N TYR A 113 -10.52 -8.97 9.16
CA TYR A 113 -9.45 -9.57 8.38
C TYR A 113 -8.15 -9.51 9.18
N PHE A 114 -7.66 -10.68 9.62
CA PHE A 114 -6.45 -10.83 10.41
C PHE A 114 -5.38 -11.56 9.61
N GLN A 115 -4.15 -11.09 9.77
CA GLN A 115 -2.97 -11.66 9.12
C GLN A 115 -1.93 -11.98 10.17
N LYS A 116 -1.63 -13.29 10.35
CA LYS A 116 -0.56 -13.76 11.23
C LYS A 116 0.67 -14.09 10.39
N PHE A 117 1.81 -13.54 10.76
CA PHE A 117 3.05 -13.66 10.00
C PHE A 117 4.27 -13.55 10.90
N THR A 118 5.42 -13.97 10.37
CA THR A 118 6.72 -13.73 11.02
C THR A 118 7.34 -12.48 10.40
N ALA A 119 7.67 -11.51 11.24
CA ALA A 119 8.34 -10.28 10.80
C ALA A 119 9.72 -10.60 10.23
N PRO A 120 10.05 -10.17 8.99
CA PRO A 120 11.30 -10.57 8.32
C PRO A 120 12.56 -10.13 9.05
N ASP A 121 12.54 -8.96 9.68
CA ASP A 121 13.73 -8.36 10.29
C ASP A 121 13.95 -8.80 11.75
N SER A 122 12.86 -9.02 12.51
CA SER A 122 12.94 -9.42 13.94
C SER A 122 12.76 -10.92 14.16
N GLY A 123 12.10 -11.64 13.25
CA GLY A 123 11.69 -13.03 13.46
C GLY A 123 10.51 -13.18 14.43
N GLU A 124 9.94 -12.10 14.91
CA GLU A 124 8.79 -12.10 15.81
C GLU A 124 7.51 -12.51 15.08
N VAL A 125 6.68 -13.30 15.74
CA VAL A 125 5.35 -13.66 15.21
C VAL A 125 4.36 -12.58 15.59
N LEU A 126 3.86 -11.89 14.58
CA LEU A 126 2.92 -10.77 14.72
C LEU A 126 1.56 -11.11 14.12
N GLU A 127 0.53 -10.40 14.57
CA GLU A 127 -0.80 -10.47 14.00
C GLU A 127 -1.33 -9.08 13.73
N ARG A 128 -1.52 -8.75 12.44
CA ARG A 128 -2.16 -7.52 12.00
C ARG A 128 -3.66 -7.72 11.90
N LYS A 129 -4.42 -6.81 12.51
CA LYS A 129 -5.87 -6.83 12.55
C LYS A 129 -6.44 -5.65 11.79
N GLY A 130 -7.53 -5.89 11.07
CA GLY A 130 -8.26 -4.87 10.36
C GLY A 130 -9.62 -5.39 9.91
N PHE A 131 -10.31 -4.61 9.09
CA PHE A 131 -11.57 -5.03 8.51
C PHE A 131 -11.70 -4.57 7.05
N ILE A 132 -12.38 -5.36 6.23
CA ILE A 132 -12.74 -5.06 4.85
C ILE A 132 -14.14 -4.45 4.84
N GLY A 133 -14.30 -3.32 4.16
CA GLY A 133 -15.57 -2.65 3.93
C GLY A 133 -15.49 -1.74 2.72
N LEU A 134 -16.57 -1.06 2.39
CA LEU A 134 -16.53 0.00 1.40
C LEU A 134 -16.30 1.36 2.07
N SER A 135 -15.65 2.26 1.37
CA SER A 135 -15.60 3.68 1.74
C SER A 135 -15.99 4.55 0.57
N ALA A 136 -16.51 5.74 0.88
CA ALA A 136 -16.73 6.74 -0.13
C ALA A 136 -15.42 7.11 -0.83
N VAL A 137 -15.48 7.24 -2.15
CA VAL A 137 -14.39 7.73 -2.98
C VAL A 137 -14.38 9.25 -2.88
N GLU A 138 -13.40 9.83 -2.21
CA GLU A 138 -13.30 11.28 -1.96
C GLU A 138 -12.08 11.86 -2.68
N ASP A 139 -12.22 13.05 -3.27
CA ASP A 139 -11.06 13.77 -3.79
C ASP A 139 -10.09 14.11 -2.64
N TYR A 140 -8.80 14.08 -2.89
CA TYR A 140 -7.78 14.39 -1.86
C TYR A 140 -7.97 15.77 -1.22
N SER A 141 -8.50 16.74 -2.00
CA SER A 141 -8.83 18.08 -1.51
C SER A 141 -9.92 18.10 -0.42
N ALA A 142 -10.68 16.99 -0.27
CA ALA A 142 -11.67 16.85 0.80
C ALA A 142 -11.03 16.65 2.19
N GLY A 143 -9.73 16.31 2.25
CA GLY A 143 -8.98 16.15 3.50
C GLY A 143 -9.40 14.91 4.33
N VAL A 144 -10.12 13.96 3.75
CA VAL A 144 -10.51 12.68 4.37
C VAL A 144 -9.49 11.61 4.07
N VAL A 145 -9.17 11.44 2.77
CA VAL A 145 -8.19 10.46 2.29
C VAL A 145 -6.90 11.17 1.93
N HIS A 146 -5.80 10.66 2.46
CA HIS A 146 -4.46 11.19 2.28
C HIS A 146 -3.57 10.17 1.58
N ARG A 147 -2.73 10.64 0.67
CA ARG A 147 -1.68 9.85 0.02
C ARG A 147 -0.33 10.25 0.57
N HIS A 148 0.62 9.33 0.55
CA HIS A 148 2.01 9.62 0.91
C HIS A 148 2.98 9.37 -0.25
N GLU A 149 2.49 8.90 -1.41
CA GLU A 149 3.30 8.60 -2.59
C GLU A 149 2.64 9.14 -3.87
N GLN A 150 3.47 9.47 -4.88
CA GLN A 150 2.98 9.85 -6.22
C GLN A 150 2.78 8.60 -7.08
N THR A 151 1.73 8.62 -7.91
CA THR A 151 1.40 7.51 -8.81
C THR A 151 1.94 7.72 -10.21
N LEU A 152 2.30 6.61 -10.88
CA LEU A 152 2.68 6.59 -12.29
C LEU A 152 1.45 6.46 -13.20
N SER A 153 1.52 6.99 -14.43
CA SER A 153 0.40 7.00 -15.37
C SER A 153 0.08 5.63 -16.00
N GLY A 154 1.09 4.80 -16.26
CA GLY A 154 0.93 3.53 -16.96
C GLY A 154 0.05 2.50 -16.25
N PRO A 155 0.38 2.10 -14.99
CA PRO A 155 -0.42 1.16 -14.22
C PRO A 155 -1.87 1.61 -14.00
N LYS A 156 -2.09 2.91 -13.90
CA LYS A 156 -3.42 3.50 -13.73
C LYS A 156 -4.32 3.26 -14.94
N LYS A 157 -3.81 3.41 -16.17
CA LYS A 157 -4.57 3.15 -17.40
C LYS A 157 -5.03 1.70 -17.48
N ASP A 158 -4.13 0.77 -17.20
CA ASP A 158 -4.41 -0.66 -17.21
C ASP A 158 -5.50 -1.05 -16.21
N ARG A 159 -5.43 -0.56 -14.98
CA ARG A 159 -6.46 -0.83 -13.95
C ARG A 159 -7.79 -0.18 -14.26
N LEU A 160 -7.81 1.00 -14.89
CA LEU A 160 -9.04 1.67 -15.30
C LEU A 160 -9.75 0.89 -16.41
N GLU A 161 -9.01 0.37 -17.39
CA GLU A 161 -9.60 -0.51 -18.42
C GLU A 161 -10.20 -1.78 -17.83
N LEU A 162 -9.49 -2.43 -16.89
CA LEU A 162 -10.04 -3.59 -16.20
C LEU A 162 -11.36 -3.25 -15.48
N LEU A 163 -11.39 -2.14 -14.73
CA LEU A 163 -12.58 -1.70 -13.99
C LEU A 163 -13.73 -1.34 -14.93
N ARG A 164 -13.47 -0.68 -16.08
CA ARG A 164 -14.48 -0.35 -17.09
C ARG A 164 -15.19 -1.59 -17.64
N HIS A 165 -14.44 -2.67 -17.90
CA HIS A 165 -14.97 -3.88 -18.48
C HIS A 165 -15.63 -4.80 -17.44
N THR A 166 -15.01 -4.97 -16.28
CA THR A 166 -15.51 -5.89 -15.26
C THR A 166 -16.52 -5.27 -14.30
N ARG A 167 -16.52 -3.94 -14.14
CA ARG A 167 -17.26 -3.22 -13.11
C ARG A 167 -17.08 -3.85 -11.72
N ALA A 168 -15.85 -4.26 -11.38
CA ALA A 168 -15.60 -4.93 -10.11
C ALA A 168 -14.23 -4.55 -9.50
N HIS A 169 -14.20 -4.49 -8.17
CA HIS A 169 -12.98 -4.37 -7.38
C HIS A 169 -12.59 -5.75 -6.84
N PHE A 170 -11.43 -6.26 -7.24
CA PHE A 170 -10.91 -7.58 -6.86
C PHE A 170 -9.88 -7.55 -5.75
N GLY A 171 -9.28 -6.40 -5.50
CA GLY A 171 -8.26 -6.18 -4.47
C GLY A 171 -8.60 -4.95 -3.63
N GLN A 172 -8.37 -5.06 -2.34
CA GLN A 172 -8.64 -3.99 -1.38
C GLN A 172 -7.57 -2.89 -1.49
N ILE A 173 -7.94 -1.65 -1.23
CA ILE A 173 -6.99 -0.57 -0.94
C ILE A 173 -6.63 -0.68 0.55
N PHE A 174 -5.35 -0.68 0.87
CA PHE A 174 -4.89 -0.73 2.25
C PHE A 174 -4.93 0.67 2.85
N MET A 175 -5.80 0.87 3.83
CA MET A 175 -6.02 2.15 4.49
C MET A 175 -5.62 2.08 5.96
N LEU A 176 -5.00 3.14 6.45
CA LEU A 176 -4.65 3.31 7.85
C LEU A 176 -5.47 4.42 8.48
N TYR A 177 -5.83 4.22 9.74
CA TYR A 177 -6.49 5.22 10.59
C TYR A 177 -5.86 5.24 11.99
N ARG A 178 -6.03 6.33 12.72
CA ARG A 178 -5.54 6.44 14.11
C ARG A 178 -6.64 6.13 15.11
N ASP A 179 -6.41 5.15 15.98
CA ASP A 179 -7.25 4.82 17.13
C ASP A 179 -6.38 4.31 18.28
N SER A 180 -5.86 5.23 19.10
CA SER A 180 -4.96 4.91 20.22
C SER A 180 -5.59 4.02 21.29
N GLU A 181 -6.93 4.07 21.42
CA GLU A 181 -7.68 3.28 22.38
C GLU A 181 -7.95 1.84 21.89
N LEU A 182 -7.59 1.52 20.65
CA LEU A 182 -7.84 0.22 20.00
C LEU A 182 -9.32 -0.21 20.09
N THR A 183 -10.24 0.76 19.98
CA THR A 183 -11.67 0.52 20.19
C THR A 183 -12.23 -0.39 19.11
N ILE A 184 -11.88 -0.12 17.85
CA ILE A 184 -12.32 -0.95 16.72
C ILE A 184 -11.65 -2.32 16.79
N ASP A 185 -10.35 -2.38 17.10
CA ASP A 185 -9.60 -3.64 17.25
C ASP A 185 -10.28 -4.56 18.30
N LYS A 186 -10.73 -4.01 19.44
CA LYS A 186 -11.46 -4.76 20.49
C LYS A 186 -12.80 -5.32 19.99
N ILE A 187 -13.51 -4.57 19.14
CA ILE A 187 -14.77 -5.05 18.52
C ILE A 187 -14.44 -6.21 17.56
N LEU A 188 -13.41 -6.08 16.72
CA LEU A 188 -12.98 -7.14 15.80
C LEU A 188 -12.55 -8.40 16.55
N ASP A 189 -11.83 -8.26 17.68
CA ASP A 189 -11.43 -9.37 18.54
C ASP A 189 -12.64 -10.10 19.15
N GLN A 190 -13.63 -9.37 19.60
CA GLN A 190 -14.86 -9.96 20.12
C GLN A 190 -15.61 -10.77 19.06
N GLN A 191 -15.69 -10.26 17.83
CA GLN A 191 -16.31 -10.97 16.71
C GLN A 191 -15.51 -12.23 16.33
N ALA A 192 -14.19 -12.13 16.28
CA ALA A 192 -13.31 -13.26 15.96
C ALA A 192 -13.34 -14.35 17.04
N ALA A 193 -13.55 -13.98 18.32
CA ALA A 193 -13.70 -14.94 19.42
C ALA A 193 -15.08 -15.63 19.45
N ALA A 194 -16.11 -15.01 18.86
CA ALA A 194 -17.48 -15.51 18.90
C ALA A 194 -17.75 -16.65 17.90
N CYS A 195 -17.02 -16.74 16.79
CA CYS A 195 -17.24 -17.74 15.74
C CYS A 195 -15.96 -18.11 15.00
N ALA A 196 -16.00 -19.22 14.27
CA ALA A 196 -14.92 -19.61 13.37
C ALA A 196 -14.82 -18.64 12.17
N PRO A 197 -13.61 -18.43 11.60
CA PRO A 197 -13.44 -17.66 10.39
C PRO A 197 -14.14 -18.34 9.21
N ILE A 198 -14.72 -17.52 8.32
CA ILE A 198 -15.33 -18.02 7.05
C ILE A 198 -14.28 -18.33 5.99
N ILE A 199 -13.08 -17.77 6.10
CA ILE A 199 -11.91 -18.06 5.28
C ILE A 199 -10.71 -18.20 6.21
N THR A 200 -9.93 -19.25 5.98
CA THR A 200 -8.56 -19.40 6.49
C THR A 200 -7.70 -19.88 5.33
N VAL A 201 -6.64 -19.13 5.01
CA VAL A 201 -5.72 -19.47 3.94
C VAL A 201 -4.29 -19.12 4.35
N GLU A 202 -3.36 -20.02 4.04
CA GLU A 202 -1.93 -19.78 4.13
C GLU A 202 -1.42 -19.45 2.73
N ASP A 203 -0.72 -18.32 2.60
CA ASP A 203 -0.14 -17.91 1.33
C ASP A 203 1.24 -18.53 1.08
N GLU A 204 1.82 -18.28 -0.10
CA GLU A 204 3.12 -18.81 -0.51
C GLU A 204 4.31 -18.36 0.34
N TYR A 205 4.09 -17.38 1.22
CA TYR A 205 5.11 -16.89 2.17
C TYR A 205 4.90 -17.41 3.60
N GLY A 206 3.94 -18.34 3.79
CA GLY A 206 3.62 -18.92 5.09
C GLY A 206 2.81 -17.97 6.00
N MET A 207 2.17 -16.96 5.43
CA MET A 207 1.31 -16.06 6.17
C MET A 207 -0.11 -16.61 6.26
N VAL A 208 -0.68 -16.60 7.45
CA VAL A 208 -2.04 -17.09 7.67
C VAL A 208 -3.01 -15.92 7.66
N HIS A 209 -3.94 -15.95 6.71
CA HIS A 209 -5.01 -14.97 6.54
C HIS A 209 -6.32 -15.56 7.04
N ARG A 210 -7.02 -14.83 7.89
CA ARG A 210 -8.31 -15.25 8.45
C ARG A 210 -9.34 -14.14 8.26
N VAL A 211 -10.54 -14.51 7.84
CA VAL A 211 -11.64 -13.58 7.57
C VAL A 211 -12.90 -14.03 8.32
N TRP A 212 -13.56 -13.11 9.00
CA TRP A 212 -14.85 -13.30 9.66
C TRP A 212 -15.87 -12.33 9.08
N LYS A 213 -17.09 -12.81 8.82
CA LYS A 213 -18.21 -11.98 8.39
C LYS A 213 -18.86 -11.32 9.59
N ILE A 214 -19.11 -10.03 9.52
CA ILE A 214 -19.83 -9.23 10.52
C ILE A 214 -21.05 -8.64 9.82
N SER A 215 -22.23 -9.23 10.07
CA SER A 215 -23.50 -8.79 9.49
C SER A 215 -24.47 -8.19 10.52
N ASP A 216 -24.12 -8.19 11.82
CA ASP A 216 -24.91 -7.51 12.84
C ASP A 216 -24.96 -6.00 12.60
N PRO A 217 -26.18 -5.42 12.32
CA PRO A 217 -26.29 -4.01 11.97
C PRO A 217 -25.77 -3.06 13.05
N ALA A 218 -25.95 -3.40 14.33
CA ALA A 218 -25.51 -2.54 15.44
C ALA A 218 -23.98 -2.48 15.52
N THR A 219 -23.30 -3.60 15.28
CA THR A 219 -21.83 -3.65 15.23
C THR A 219 -21.30 -2.88 14.03
N ILE A 220 -21.92 -3.03 12.86
CA ILE A 220 -21.55 -2.29 11.65
C ILE A 220 -21.70 -0.78 11.85
N GLU A 221 -22.86 -0.35 12.37
CA GLU A 221 -23.13 1.06 12.64
C GLU A 221 -22.12 1.63 13.65
N ARG A 222 -21.81 0.87 14.69
CA ARG A 222 -20.82 1.28 15.70
C ARG A 222 -19.44 1.48 15.12
N ILE A 223 -18.97 0.58 14.24
CA ILE A 223 -17.69 0.73 13.55
C ILE A 223 -17.73 1.93 12.60
N ALA A 224 -18.80 2.11 11.83
CA ALA A 224 -18.95 3.24 10.92
C ALA A 224 -18.94 4.59 11.68
N GLU A 225 -19.63 4.70 12.82
CA GLU A 225 -19.58 5.88 13.69
C GLU A 225 -18.16 6.19 14.18
N LEU A 226 -17.44 5.17 14.68
CA LEU A 226 -16.06 5.32 15.17
C LEU A 226 -15.10 5.79 14.06
N MET A 227 -15.36 5.38 12.83
CA MET A 227 -14.57 5.80 11.66
C MET A 227 -14.87 7.21 11.19
N THR A 228 -16.05 7.75 11.48
CA THR A 228 -16.53 9.04 10.95
C THR A 228 -15.55 10.20 11.15
N ALA A 229 -14.92 10.29 12.33
CA ALA A 229 -13.97 11.36 12.64
C ALA A 229 -12.52 11.06 12.24
N LYS A 230 -12.26 9.90 11.61
CA LYS A 230 -10.89 9.46 11.28
C LYS A 230 -10.45 10.04 9.93
N LYS A 231 -9.19 10.44 9.85
CA LYS A 231 -8.48 10.64 8.58
C LYS A 231 -7.95 9.30 8.11
N LEU A 232 -8.01 9.07 6.80
CA LEU A 232 -7.58 7.84 6.16
C LEU A 232 -6.29 8.07 5.40
N LEU A 233 -5.28 7.25 5.65
CA LEU A 233 -4.00 7.25 4.94
C LEU A 233 -3.92 6.01 4.04
N ILE A 234 -3.69 6.20 2.75
CA ILE A 234 -3.43 5.08 1.85
C ILE A 234 -2.04 4.50 2.18
N ALA A 235 -2.00 3.28 2.70
CA ALA A 235 -0.75 2.54 2.92
C ALA A 235 -0.27 1.84 1.65
N ASP A 236 -1.21 1.23 0.90
CA ASP A 236 -0.94 0.57 -0.38
C ASP A 236 -2.16 0.65 -1.28
N GLY A 237 -1.93 0.67 -2.61
CA GLY A 237 -3.01 0.73 -3.58
C GLY A 237 -3.35 2.14 -4.06
N HIS A 238 -2.42 3.09 -4.06
CA HIS A 238 -2.60 4.44 -4.59
C HIS A 238 -3.17 4.43 -6.02
N HIS A 239 -2.64 3.59 -6.91
CA HIS A 239 -3.16 3.44 -8.28
C HIS A 239 -4.61 2.94 -8.31
N ARG A 240 -4.99 2.00 -7.41
CA ARG A 240 -6.36 1.49 -7.27
C ARG A 240 -7.32 2.60 -6.82
N TYR A 241 -6.90 3.42 -5.87
CA TYR A 241 -7.70 4.57 -5.41
C TYR A 241 -7.91 5.61 -6.50
N GLU A 242 -6.85 5.99 -7.22
CA GLU A 242 -6.94 6.95 -8.32
C GLU A 242 -7.73 6.41 -9.52
N THR A 243 -7.71 5.09 -9.73
CA THR A 243 -8.57 4.41 -10.69
C THR A 243 -10.04 4.55 -10.30
N ALA A 244 -10.38 4.33 -9.01
CA ALA A 244 -11.74 4.51 -8.51
C ALA A 244 -12.20 5.98 -8.64
N LEU A 245 -11.34 6.96 -8.35
CA LEU A 245 -11.61 8.38 -8.57
C LEU A 245 -11.90 8.70 -10.05
N ALA A 246 -11.09 8.16 -10.97
CA ALA A 246 -11.29 8.37 -12.40
C ALA A 246 -12.60 7.72 -12.87
N PHE A 247 -12.85 6.48 -12.47
CA PHE A 247 -14.06 5.74 -12.85
C PHE A 247 -15.33 6.43 -12.34
N ARG A 248 -15.35 6.90 -11.09
CA ARG A 248 -16.46 7.69 -10.53
C ARG A 248 -16.79 8.92 -11.37
N ARG A 249 -15.74 9.64 -11.83
CA ARG A 249 -15.92 10.85 -12.65
C ARG A 249 -16.48 10.54 -14.04
N GLU A 250 -16.16 9.36 -14.58
CA GLU A 250 -16.68 8.89 -15.87
C GLU A 250 -18.10 8.35 -15.77
N ASN A 251 -18.54 7.92 -14.60
CA ASN A 251 -19.83 7.26 -14.36
C ASN A 251 -20.58 7.90 -13.20
N PRO A 252 -20.97 9.20 -13.30
CA PRO A 252 -21.62 9.92 -12.20
C PRO A 252 -23.03 9.41 -11.88
N GLU A 253 -23.65 8.69 -12.80
CA GLU A 253 -24.98 8.06 -12.63
C GLU A 253 -24.93 6.71 -11.92
N LEU A 254 -23.74 6.08 -11.82
CA LEU A 254 -23.57 4.78 -11.19
C LEU A 254 -23.30 4.97 -9.69
N ALA A 255 -24.31 4.77 -8.85
CA ALA A 255 -24.20 5.03 -7.40
C ALA A 255 -23.11 4.21 -6.72
N ASP A 256 -22.85 2.99 -7.20
CA ASP A 256 -21.80 2.14 -6.64
C ASP A 256 -20.37 2.61 -6.98
N ALA A 257 -20.21 3.43 -8.03
CA ALA A 257 -18.92 4.05 -8.34
C ALA A 257 -18.49 5.11 -7.31
N GLU A 258 -19.41 5.58 -6.46
CA GLU A 258 -19.07 6.44 -5.32
C GLU A 258 -18.38 5.71 -4.17
N LYS A 259 -18.24 4.39 -4.26
CA LYS A 259 -17.68 3.54 -3.21
C LYS A 259 -16.53 2.69 -3.76
N VAL A 260 -15.58 2.36 -2.90
CA VAL A 260 -14.46 1.47 -3.24
C VAL A 260 -14.13 0.55 -2.08
N MET A 261 -13.72 -0.67 -2.39
CA MET A 261 -13.37 -1.69 -1.40
C MET A 261 -12.01 -1.41 -0.76
N MET A 262 -11.99 -1.33 0.56
CA MET A 262 -10.80 -1.04 1.36
C MET A 262 -10.64 -2.01 2.51
N THR A 263 -9.40 -2.22 2.94
CA THR A 263 -9.07 -2.82 4.23
C THR A 263 -8.53 -1.74 5.15
N PHE A 264 -9.17 -1.57 6.29
CA PHE A 264 -8.83 -0.57 7.30
C PHE A 264 -8.03 -1.20 8.42
N VAL A 265 -6.86 -0.66 8.72
CA VAL A 265 -5.98 -1.11 9.80
C VAL A 265 -5.63 0.07 10.68
N ASN A 266 -5.63 -0.14 11.98
CA ASN A 266 -5.24 0.87 12.95
C ASN A 266 -3.72 1.08 12.92
N MET A 267 -3.27 2.34 12.89
CA MET A 267 -1.84 2.69 12.96
C MET A 267 -1.16 2.21 14.25
N HIS A 268 -1.94 2.02 15.32
CA HIS A 268 -1.45 1.52 16.61
C HIS A 268 -1.56 -0.01 16.76
N SER A 269 -1.95 -0.73 15.69
CA SER A 269 -2.01 -2.20 15.70
C SER A 269 -0.59 -2.79 15.78
N PRO A 270 -0.34 -3.74 16.69
CA PRO A 270 1.01 -4.32 16.88
C PRO A 270 1.59 -5.00 15.64
N GLY A 271 0.73 -5.48 14.73
CA GLY A 271 1.15 -6.13 13.49
C GLY A 271 1.28 -5.20 12.29
N LEU A 272 1.42 -3.89 12.49
CA LEU A 272 1.68 -2.96 11.40
C LEU A 272 3.18 -2.77 11.20
N GLU A 273 3.73 -3.41 10.16
CA GLU A 273 5.14 -3.36 9.82
C GLU A 273 5.38 -2.54 8.55
N ILE A 274 6.44 -1.73 8.55
CA ILE A 274 6.96 -1.05 7.37
C ILE A 274 8.39 -1.55 7.17
N LEU A 275 8.65 -2.20 6.06
CA LEU A 275 9.99 -2.66 5.71
C LEU A 275 10.76 -1.59 4.95
N ALA A 276 12.07 -1.53 5.17
CA ALA A 276 12.95 -0.71 4.37
C ALA A 276 13.06 -1.25 2.95
N THR A 277 13.06 -0.35 1.98
CA THR A 277 13.43 -0.67 0.61
C THR A 277 14.81 -0.09 0.36
N HIS A 278 15.79 -0.94 0.08
CA HIS A 278 17.16 -0.52 -0.20
C HIS A 278 17.34 -0.17 -1.67
N ARG A 279 18.31 0.66 -1.99
CA ARG A 279 18.64 1.05 -3.36
C ARG A 279 19.99 0.44 -3.74
N VAL A 280 19.96 -0.40 -4.74
CA VAL A 280 21.14 -1.08 -5.27
C VAL A 280 21.43 -0.48 -6.64
N LEU A 281 22.68 -0.05 -6.87
CA LEU A 281 23.03 0.66 -8.10
C LEU A 281 24.06 -0.12 -8.94
N GLU A 282 23.81 -0.14 -10.23
CA GLU A 282 24.67 -0.74 -11.25
C GLU A 282 24.80 0.15 -12.50
N GLY A 283 25.78 -0.14 -13.35
CA GLY A 283 25.98 0.59 -14.59
C GLY A 283 26.45 2.04 -14.40
N LEU A 284 27.15 2.34 -13.31
CA LEU A 284 27.73 3.65 -13.04
C LEU A 284 29.10 3.74 -13.74
N ASP A 285 29.26 4.75 -14.61
CA ASP A 285 30.52 4.97 -15.31
C ASP A 285 31.62 5.43 -14.33
N SER A 286 32.80 4.81 -14.40
CA SER A 286 33.99 5.18 -13.63
C SER A 286 33.77 5.35 -12.11
N PHE A 287 32.86 4.57 -11.51
CA PHE A 287 32.51 4.67 -10.11
C PHE A 287 33.61 4.07 -9.22
N ASP A 288 34.13 4.90 -8.29
CA ASP A 288 35.00 4.47 -7.19
C ASP A 288 34.27 4.65 -5.85
N GLY A 289 33.79 3.53 -5.30
CA GLY A 289 33.01 3.54 -4.06
C GLY A 289 33.76 4.06 -2.83
N ARG A 290 35.09 3.81 -2.73
CA ARG A 290 35.88 4.32 -1.61
C ARG A 290 36.06 5.83 -1.68
N SER A 291 36.34 6.34 -2.87
CA SER A 291 36.42 7.78 -3.13
C SER A 291 35.09 8.46 -2.84
N PHE A 292 33.98 7.85 -3.28
CA PHE A 292 32.63 8.34 -2.99
C PHE A 292 32.35 8.38 -1.48
N ALA A 293 32.59 7.28 -0.76
CA ALA A 293 32.39 7.21 0.70
C ALA A 293 33.19 8.29 1.45
N SER A 294 34.46 8.51 1.02
CA SER A 294 35.31 9.56 1.57
C SER A 294 34.75 10.96 1.31
N LYS A 295 34.28 11.23 0.07
CA LYS A 295 33.70 12.53 -0.35
C LYS A 295 32.50 12.92 0.50
N ILE A 296 31.64 11.95 0.85
CA ILE A 296 30.46 12.19 1.69
C ILE A 296 30.75 12.04 3.18
N SER A 297 32.00 11.86 3.59
CA SER A 297 32.44 11.66 4.98
C SER A 297 31.79 10.45 5.66
N ALA A 298 31.51 9.39 4.89
CA ALA A 298 30.98 8.15 5.47
C ALA A 298 32.04 7.39 6.24
N ARG A 299 31.72 6.98 7.47
CA ARG A 299 32.59 6.23 8.36
C ARG A 299 32.62 4.75 7.96
N ARG A 300 33.82 4.18 7.81
CA ARG A 300 33.96 2.73 7.57
C ARG A 300 33.58 1.94 8.83
N LEU A 301 32.82 0.88 8.63
CA LEU A 301 32.44 -0.10 9.65
C LEU A 301 33.25 -1.39 9.51
N GLY A 302 33.31 -2.17 10.60
CA GLY A 302 33.99 -3.45 10.61
C GLY A 302 33.26 -4.56 9.88
N SER A 303 31.94 -4.53 9.90
CA SER A 303 31.08 -5.55 9.25
C SER A 303 29.66 -5.05 9.03
N ILE A 304 28.86 -5.84 8.28
CA ILE A 304 27.42 -5.60 8.12
C ILE A 304 26.66 -5.79 9.44
N GLU A 305 27.13 -6.64 10.33
CA GLU A 305 26.53 -6.88 11.65
C GLU A 305 26.64 -5.63 12.53
N GLU A 306 27.75 -4.89 12.43
CA GLU A 306 27.89 -3.58 13.11
C GLU A 306 26.81 -2.60 12.62
N LEU A 307 26.56 -2.52 11.31
CA LEU A 307 25.50 -1.67 10.75
C LEU A 307 24.12 -2.10 11.25
N LYS A 308 23.82 -3.41 11.26
CA LYS A 308 22.58 -3.95 11.79
C LYS A 308 22.38 -3.61 13.27
N GLN A 309 23.44 -3.65 14.07
CA GLN A 309 23.37 -3.24 15.47
C GLN A 309 23.08 -1.75 15.63
N ILE A 310 23.68 -0.90 14.77
CA ILE A 310 23.40 0.53 14.74
C ILE A 310 21.93 0.77 14.42
N PHE A 311 21.38 0.09 13.41
CA PHE A 311 19.97 0.25 13.00
C PHE A 311 18.97 -0.30 14.03
N ARG A 312 19.34 -1.30 14.84
CA ARG A 312 18.50 -1.78 15.95
C ARG A 312 18.37 -0.78 17.11
N ASN A 313 19.24 0.22 17.18
CA ASN A 313 19.20 1.26 18.20
C ASN A 313 18.69 2.56 17.57
N PRO A 314 17.39 2.88 17.66
CA PRO A 314 16.81 4.06 17.02
C PRO A 314 17.52 5.35 17.43
N ALA A 315 17.79 6.23 16.46
CA ALA A 315 18.36 7.56 16.66
C ALA A 315 17.57 8.55 15.81
N HIS A 316 16.37 8.92 16.28
CA HIS A 316 15.43 9.74 15.53
C HIS A 316 15.99 11.14 15.17
N GLU A 317 16.96 11.62 15.92
CA GLU A 317 17.69 12.89 15.67
C GLU A 317 18.77 12.78 14.60
N LYS A 318 19.05 11.57 14.10
CA LYS A 318 20.09 11.32 13.09
C LYS A 318 19.47 10.82 11.78
N VAL A 319 20.08 11.22 10.67
CA VAL A 319 19.97 10.55 9.38
C VAL A 319 21.06 9.50 9.32
N ARG A 320 20.71 8.24 9.05
CA ARG A 320 21.66 7.13 8.96
C ARG A 320 21.41 6.32 7.70
N ILE A 321 22.43 6.24 6.86
CA ILE A 321 22.37 5.50 5.60
C ILE A 321 23.63 4.61 5.54
N GLY A 322 23.41 3.30 5.48
CA GLY A 322 24.47 2.33 5.24
C GLY A 322 24.88 2.32 3.77
N LEU A 323 26.14 2.14 3.48
CA LEU A 323 26.65 1.89 2.14
C LEU A 323 27.38 0.55 2.15
N ALA A 324 27.03 -0.34 1.23
CA ALA A 324 27.76 -1.57 0.99
C ALA A 324 28.43 -1.51 -0.39
N LEU A 325 29.70 -1.87 -0.44
CA LEU A 325 30.52 -1.90 -1.63
C LEU A 325 31.02 -3.32 -1.90
N GLY A 326 31.64 -3.54 -3.04
CA GLY A 326 32.28 -4.80 -3.39
C GLY A 326 33.22 -5.33 -2.30
N LEU A 327 33.46 -6.63 -2.28
CA LEU A 327 34.29 -7.33 -1.29
C LEU A 327 33.81 -7.19 0.18
N GLY A 328 32.54 -6.82 0.38
CA GLY A 328 31.93 -6.74 1.70
C GLY A 328 32.30 -5.50 2.52
N GLU A 329 32.84 -4.47 1.91
CA GLU A 329 33.10 -3.21 2.60
C GLU A 329 31.81 -2.50 2.96
N VAL A 330 31.70 -2.03 4.21
CA VAL A 330 30.52 -1.35 4.75
C VAL A 330 30.91 0.01 5.32
N TYR A 331 30.09 1.01 5.02
CA TYR A 331 30.25 2.36 5.55
C TYR A 331 28.93 2.87 6.10
N LEU A 332 28.98 3.85 7.00
CA LEU A 332 27.83 4.57 7.53
C LEU A 332 27.96 6.07 7.21
N TYR A 333 27.01 6.59 6.44
CA TYR A 333 26.75 8.02 6.35
C TYR A 333 25.83 8.42 7.50
N GLU A 334 26.26 9.35 8.34
CA GLU A 334 25.49 9.81 9.49
C GLU A 334 25.65 11.32 9.67
N ARG A 335 24.53 12.02 9.88
CA ARG A 335 24.48 13.42 10.26
C ARG A 335 23.22 13.75 11.08
N ASP A 336 23.19 14.94 11.67
CA ASP A 336 21.98 15.41 12.35
C ASP A 336 20.81 15.56 11.38
N ARG A 337 19.62 15.16 11.83
CA ARG A 337 18.38 15.23 11.08
C ARG A 337 17.77 16.62 11.20
N LYS A 338 17.37 17.22 10.08
CA LYS A 338 16.59 18.46 10.07
C LYS A 338 15.11 18.15 10.37
N PRO A 339 14.33 19.13 10.88
CA PRO A 339 12.89 18.93 11.09
C PRO A 339 12.16 18.42 9.85
N ALA A 340 11.30 17.40 10.02
CA ALA A 340 10.51 16.76 8.97
C ALA A 340 11.30 16.11 7.83
N GLU A 341 12.61 15.87 8.00
CA GLU A 341 13.46 15.23 7.00
C GLU A 341 13.38 13.72 7.08
N LEU A 342 13.38 13.04 5.95
CA LEU A 342 13.38 11.57 5.85
C LEU A 342 14.70 11.06 5.27
N ASP A 343 15.19 9.91 5.75
CA ASP A 343 16.44 9.31 5.26
C ASP A 343 16.41 9.07 3.74
N VAL A 344 15.26 8.65 3.22
CA VAL A 344 15.08 8.44 1.79
C VAL A 344 15.17 9.73 0.97
N GLN A 345 14.73 10.88 1.52
CA GLN A 345 14.87 12.18 0.86
C GLN A 345 16.33 12.61 0.83
N VAL A 346 17.04 12.42 1.95
CA VAL A 346 18.49 12.69 2.04
C VAL A 346 19.25 11.83 1.07
N LEU A 347 18.95 10.52 1.02
CA LEU A 347 19.55 9.63 0.03
C LEU A 347 19.38 10.18 -1.38
N HIS A 348 18.16 10.53 -1.79
CA HIS A 348 17.89 10.99 -3.14
C HIS A 348 18.56 12.33 -3.45
N GLN A 349 18.50 13.30 -2.54
CA GLN A 349 18.99 14.67 -2.77
C GLN A 349 20.50 14.79 -2.61
N GLU A 350 21.07 14.24 -1.54
CA GLU A 350 22.46 14.44 -1.19
C GLU A 350 23.38 13.36 -1.79
N LEU A 351 22.95 12.08 -1.73
CA LEU A 351 23.83 10.98 -2.17
C LEU A 351 23.66 10.62 -3.64
N LEU A 352 22.42 10.52 -4.12
CA LEU A 352 22.15 10.20 -5.52
C LEU A 352 22.32 11.42 -6.43
N ALA A 353 21.55 12.49 -6.22
CA ALA A 353 21.56 13.64 -7.11
C ALA A 353 22.88 14.45 -6.99
N ALA A 354 23.22 14.94 -5.80
CA ALA A 354 24.41 15.76 -5.61
C ALA A 354 25.72 14.94 -5.62
N GLY A 355 25.67 13.71 -5.11
CA GLY A 355 26.83 12.82 -4.97
C GLY A 355 27.19 12.08 -6.26
N LEU A 356 26.20 11.48 -6.92
CA LEU A 356 26.38 10.59 -8.08
C LEU A 356 25.80 11.16 -9.40
N GLY A 357 25.11 12.32 -9.39
CA GLY A 357 24.48 12.89 -10.57
C GLY A 357 23.20 12.17 -11.01
N ILE A 358 22.63 11.31 -10.17
CA ILE A 358 21.41 10.56 -10.45
C ILE A 358 20.20 11.38 -9.94
N GLY A 359 19.61 12.17 -10.81
CA GLY A 359 18.46 13.04 -10.48
C GLY A 359 17.12 12.31 -10.49
N ASP A 360 16.06 13.05 -10.13
CA ASP A 360 14.69 12.52 -9.96
C ASP A 360 14.13 11.80 -11.20
N GLU A 361 14.51 12.21 -12.41
CA GLU A 361 14.07 11.57 -13.64
C GLU A 361 14.66 10.16 -13.78
N ALA A 362 15.97 10.02 -13.58
CA ALA A 362 16.64 8.72 -13.61
C ALA A 362 16.11 7.77 -12.49
N VAL A 363 15.78 8.33 -11.33
CA VAL A 363 15.14 7.57 -10.23
C VAL A 363 13.76 7.08 -10.63
N ARG A 364 12.93 7.93 -11.27
CA ARG A 364 11.59 7.56 -11.74
C ARG A 364 11.60 6.51 -12.85
N GLU A 365 12.60 6.55 -13.71
CA GLU A 365 12.80 5.58 -14.80
C GLU A 365 13.51 4.32 -14.34
N GLU A 366 13.86 4.22 -13.05
CA GLU A 366 14.64 3.14 -12.45
C GLU A 366 15.99 2.91 -13.18
N LYS A 367 16.54 3.98 -13.77
CA LYS A 367 17.80 3.93 -14.47
C LYS A 367 18.94 3.81 -13.45
N HIS A 368 19.74 2.76 -13.56
CA HIS A 368 20.84 2.40 -12.65
C HIS A 368 20.38 1.97 -11.24
N ILE A 369 19.08 1.94 -10.94
CA ILE A 369 18.58 1.68 -9.58
C ILE A 369 17.68 0.44 -9.57
N GLU A 370 18.02 -0.53 -8.74
CA GLU A 370 17.16 -1.64 -8.35
C GLU A 370 16.67 -1.45 -6.91
N TYR A 371 15.39 -1.69 -6.67
CA TYR A 371 14.79 -1.65 -5.34
C TYR A 371 14.76 -3.03 -4.71
N VAL A 372 15.49 -3.22 -3.62
CA VAL A 372 15.66 -4.53 -2.98
C VAL A 372 15.08 -4.50 -1.56
N ARG A 373 14.22 -5.48 -1.26
CA ARG A 373 13.74 -5.74 0.10
C ARG A 373 14.75 -6.62 0.85
N GLY A 374 14.97 -6.29 2.12
CA GLY A 374 15.85 -7.02 3.01
C GLY A 374 17.32 -6.57 2.91
N LEU A 375 17.86 -6.17 4.06
CA LEU A 375 19.21 -5.61 4.18
C LEU A 375 20.26 -6.61 3.69
N ASP A 376 20.13 -7.88 4.06
CA ASP A 376 21.08 -8.93 3.67
C ASP A 376 21.09 -9.19 2.17
N ALA A 377 19.93 -9.15 1.53
CA ALA A 377 19.81 -9.33 0.08
C ALA A 377 20.48 -8.17 -0.68
N ALA A 378 20.22 -6.92 -0.24
CA ALA A 378 20.84 -5.75 -0.84
C ALA A 378 22.37 -5.73 -0.61
N TYR A 379 22.82 -6.08 0.59
CA TYR A 379 24.24 -6.22 0.92
C TYR A 379 24.93 -7.29 0.06
N ALA A 380 24.30 -8.47 -0.11
CA ALA A 380 24.85 -9.56 -0.90
C ALA A 380 25.10 -9.13 -2.35
N LYS A 381 24.17 -8.43 -3.00
CA LYS A 381 24.34 -7.93 -4.36
C LYS A 381 25.59 -7.04 -4.53
N ALA A 382 25.83 -6.14 -3.60
CA ALA A 382 27.05 -5.32 -3.65
C ALA A 382 28.31 -6.13 -3.30
N ARG A 383 28.27 -6.96 -2.27
CA ARG A 383 29.40 -7.81 -1.84
C ARG A 383 29.86 -8.74 -2.96
N ASP A 384 28.93 -9.36 -3.67
CA ASP A 384 29.19 -10.40 -4.67
C ASP A 384 29.49 -9.80 -6.07
N GLY A 385 29.45 -8.46 -6.17
CA GLY A 385 29.78 -7.74 -7.40
C GLY A 385 28.66 -7.70 -8.45
N GLU A 386 27.43 -8.08 -8.08
CA GLU A 386 26.25 -7.89 -8.92
C GLU A 386 25.86 -6.40 -9.03
N ALA A 387 26.30 -5.59 -8.06
CA ALA A 387 26.07 -4.16 -8.05
C ALA A 387 27.32 -3.41 -7.56
N GLN A 388 27.45 -2.15 -7.94
CA GLN A 388 28.60 -1.30 -7.56
C GLN A 388 28.46 -0.72 -6.17
N ILE A 389 27.23 -0.43 -5.73
CA ILE A 389 26.92 0.07 -4.38
C ILE A 389 25.49 -0.30 -4.00
N ALA A 390 25.28 -0.62 -2.73
CA ALA A 390 23.96 -0.70 -2.13
C ALA A 390 23.80 0.36 -1.02
N PHE A 391 22.78 1.18 -1.10
CA PHE A 391 22.37 2.09 -0.04
C PHE A 391 21.34 1.39 0.85
N LEU A 392 21.73 1.19 2.11
CA LEU A 392 20.97 0.48 3.12
C LEU A 392 20.27 1.50 4.03
N LEU A 393 18.95 1.43 4.10
CA LEU A 393 18.11 2.39 4.83
C LEU A 393 17.48 1.73 6.06
N GLU A 394 17.20 2.56 7.08
CA GLU A 394 16.24 2.20 8.11
C GLU A 394 14.79 2.33 7.57
N PRO A 395 13.84 1.52 8.04
CA PRO A 395 12.46 1.68 7.67
C PRO A 395 11.90 3.03 8.17
N ALA A 396 11.04 3.67 7.38
CA ALA A 396 10.31 4.83 7.86
C ALA A 396 9.34 4.41 8.97
N THR A 397 9.18 5.25 10.01
CA THR A 397 8.16 4.98 11.02
C THR A 397 6.77 5.37 10.52
N ILE A 398 5.72 4.77 11.12
CA ILE A 398 4.34 5.10 10.75
C ILE A 398 4.01 6.58 11.06
N GLU A 399 4.59 7.14 12.10
CA GLU A 399 4.44 8.54 12.46
C GLU A 399 5.03 9.46 11.38
N GLN A 400 6.25 9.17 10.89
CA GLN A 400 6.86 9.92 9.79
C GLN A 400 6.01 9.89 8.52
N VAL A 401 5.50 8.71 8.14
CA VAL A 401 4.63 8.57 6.96
C VAL A 401 3.32 9.36 7.14
N ALA A 402 2.72 9.26 8.32
CA ALA A 402 1.46 9.93 8.62
C ALA A 402 1.62 11.47 8.68
N ASP A 403 2.71 11.96 9.26
CA ASP A 403 2.98 13.40 9.36
C ASP A 403 3.20 14.03 7.98
N VAL A 404 3.96 13.37 7.09
CA VAL A 404 4.11 13.80 5.70
C VAL A 404 2.76 13.82 4.98
N ALA A 405 1.99 12.73 5.06
CA ALA A 405 0.74 12.61 4.33
C ALA A 405 -0.35 13.57 4.85
N PHE A 406 -0.50 13.70 6.18
CA PHE A 406 -1.51 14.56 6.78
C PHE A 406 -1.19 16.06 6.66
N SER A 407 0.09 16.42 6.43
CA SER A 407 0.48 17.78 6.03
C SER A 407 0.30 18.07 4.53
N GLY A 408 -0.16 17.07 3.74
CA GLY A 408 -0.34 17.19 2.28
C GLY A 408 0.94 16.97 1.47
N GLY A 409 2.02 16.54 2.11
CA GLY A 409 3.28 16.16 1.47
C GLY A 409 3.21 14.78 0.81
N VAL A 410 4.25 14.47 0.04
CA VAL A 410 4.47 13.15 -0.55
C VAL A 410 5.92 12.74 -0.37
N MET A 411 6.15 11.45 -0.21
CA MET A 411 7.45 10.83 -0.12
C MET A 411 7.96 10.44 -1.53
N PRO A 412 9.26 10.28 -1.73
CA PRO A 412 9.80 9.63 -2.92
C PRO A 412 9.20 8.24 -3.16
N GLN A 413 9.24 7.77 -4.40
CA GLN A 413 8.78 6.42 -4.73
C GLN A 413 9.51 5.33 -3.92
N LYS A 414 8.79 4.23 -3.61
CA LYS A 414 9.34 3.10 -2.88
C LYS A 414 9.96 3.48 -1.52
N SER A 415 9.40 4.51 -0.87
CA SER A 415 9.82 4.93 0.48
C SER A 415 9.28 4.04 1.57
N THR A 416 8.17 3.36 1.32
CA THR A 416 7.49 2.49 2.28
C THR A 416 7.13 1.15 1.64
N ASP A 417 7.27 0.09 2.40
CA ASP A 417 6.79 -1.23 2.03
C ASP A 417 6.00 -1.83 3.19
N PHE A 418 4.70 -1.50 3.24
CA PHE A 418 3.79 -2.03 4.25
C PHE A 418 3.66 -3.55 4.10
N TYR A 419 4.01 -4.25 5.16
CA TYR A 419 4.11 -5.70 5.21
C TYR A 419 3.17 -6.29 6.30
N PRO A 420 2.57 -7.47 6.06
CA PRO A 420 2.48 -8.17 4.78
C PRO A 420 1.52 -7.48 3.80
N LYS A 421 1.51 -7.91 2.51
CA LYS A 421 0.52 -7.42 1.54
C LYS A 421 -0.86 -8.01 1.82
N LEU A 422 -1.90 -7.35 1.31
CA LEU A 422 -3.28 -7.84 1.39
C LEU A 422 -3.54 -8.81 0.23
N LEU A 423 -4.11 -9.99 0.49
CA LEU A 423 -4.49 -10.90 -0.59
C LEU A 423 -5.67 -10.36 -1.39
N SER A 424 -5.64 -10.56 -2.70
CA SER A 424 -6.75 -10.32 -3.61
C SER A 424 -7.64 -11.58 -3.73
N GLY A 425 -8.96 -11.39 -3.81
CA GLY A 425 -9.92 -12.48 -4.00
C GLY A 425 -10.56 -13.03 -2.71
N LEU A 426 -10.24 -12.48 -1.53
CA LEU A 426 -10.95 -12.81 -0.29
C LEU A 426 -12.40 -12.33 -0.34
N THR A 427 -12.61 -11.14 -0.90
CA THR A 427 -13.90 -10.52 -1.21
C THR A 427 -13.79 -9.79 -2.55
N ILE A 428 -14.90 -9.70 -3.28
CA ILE A 428 -15.00 -8.98 -4.55
C ILE A 428 -16.21 -8.05 -4.44
N TYR A 429 -16.03 -6.79 -4.79
CA TYR A 429 -17.12 -5.81 -4.86
C TYR A 429 -17.48 -5.52 -6.30
N ARG A 430 -18.71 -5.86 -6.71
CA ARG A 430 -19.27 -5.58 -8.04
C ARG A 430 -20.11 -4.32 -7.98
N LEU A 431 -19.98 -3.46 -8.99
CA LEU A 431 -20.71 -2.21 -9.15
C LEU A 431 -21.93 -2.48 -10.06
N GLU A 432 -23.11 -2.59 -9.47
CA GLU A 432 -24.32 -3.01 -10.17
C GLU A 432 -25.36 -1.87 -10.31
N HIS A 433 -25.25 -0.81 -9.47
CA HIS A 433 -26.24 0.25 -9.34
C HIS A 433 -25.67 1.65 -9.48
#